data_427f7c35cb399517d569e5def3c1fbf5
#
_entry.id   427f7c35cb399517d569e5def3c1fbf5
#
_cell.length_a   1.000
_cell.length_b   1.000
_cell.length_c   1.000
_cell.angle_alpha   90.00
_cell.angle_beta   90.00
_cell.angle_gamma   90.00
#
_symmetry.space_group_name_H-M   'P 1'
#
loop_
_entity.id
_entity.type
_entity.pdbx_description
1 polymer ?
#
loop_
_entity_poly.entity_id
_entity_poly.type
_entity_poly.pdbx_seq_one_letter_code
_entity_poly.pdbx_strand_id
1 'polypeptide(L)'
;KDIHIVDKVAYRNLVPGEKYTVTGTAIDKTTGEPLKDDAGKDVTAKASFKAEKANGTVDVEFVFDGSSLAGKTVVMYENIYYNNKLVGVHADISDEAQIIYVPSVKTAATDTKTETKLTYAEKDIKITDTVEYTNLIPGKTYKVTGTAMDKKTGKVIKDADGKAVTSEAEITPETADGKVDVDFIFDGSNLAGKTIVMFEEIRYENRLVGVHA
;
A
#
# COMPACT_ATOMS: atom_id res chain seq x y z
N LYS A 1 10.00 1.50 -5.12
CA LYS A 1 9.24 1.38 -6.41
C LYS A 1 8.59 2.71 -6.71
N ASP A 2 8.58 3.10 -7.99
CA ASP A 2 7.94 4.34 -8.43
C ASP A 2 6.43 4.27 -8.16
N ILE A 3 5.93 5.25 -7.44
CA ILE A 3 4.51 5.52 -7.23
C ILE A 3 4.11 6.57 -8.26
N HIS A 4 3.01 6.33 -8.96
CA HIS A 4 2.37 7.27 -9.87
C HIS A 4 1.00 7.64 -9.31
N ILE A 5 0.81 8.90 -8.97
CA ILE A 5 -0.47 9.45 -8.52
C ILE A 5 -0.86 10.56 -9.50
N VAL A 6 -2.06 10.48 -10.03
CA VAL A 6 -2.65 11.56 -10.83
C VAL A 6 -3.71 12.23 -9.99
N ASP A 7 -3.44 13.46 -9.58
CA ASP A 7 -4.41 14.29 -8.90
C ASP A 7 -5.17 15.16 -9.92
N LYS A 8 -6.49 15.09 -9.88
CA LYS A 8 -7.37 15.83 -10.76
C LYS A 8 -7.87 17.11 -10.10
N VAL A 9 -7.13 18.19 -10.29
CA VAL A 9 -7.39 19.49 -9.68
C VAL A 9 -8.52 20.21 -10.40
N ALA A 10 -9.63 20.44 -9.70
CA ALA A 10 -10.74 21.25 -10.21
C ALA A 10 -10.50 22.74 -9.99
N TYR A 11 -10.66 23.56 -11.01
CA TYR A 11 -10.55 25.00 -10.93
C TYR A 11 -11.85 25.71 -11.30
N ARG A 12 -12.04 26.91 -10.73
CA ARG A 12 -13.20 27.76 -11.00
C ARG A 12 -12.77 29.22 -11.18
N ASN A 13 -13.54 29.95 -12.01
CA ASN A 13 -13.37 31.40 -12.25
C ASN A 13 -12.00 31.80 -12.81
N LEU A 14 -11.30 30.92 -13.52
CA LEU A 14 -10.10 31.29 -14.27
C LEU A 14 -10.49 32.02 -15.57
N VAL A 15 -9.58 32.86 -16.08
CA VAL A 15 -9.79 33.61 -17.35
C VAL A 15 -9.52 32.65 -18.51
N PRO A 16 -10.51 32.36 -19.37
CA PRO A 16 -10.32 31.54 -20.57
C PRO A 16 -9.23 32.11 -21.48
N GLY A 17 -8.42 31.22 -22.05
CA GLY A 17 -7.32 31.59 -22.94
C GLY A 17 -6.01 31.90 -22.24
N GLU A 18 -5.99 32.13 -20.93
CA GLU A 18 -4.77 32.41 -20.17
C GLU A 18 -4.05 31.12 -19.73
N LYS A 19 -2.74 31.24 -19.52
CA LYS A 19 -1.89 30.14 -19.03
C LYS A 19 -1.72 30.20 -17.51
N TYR A 20 -1.87 29.06 -16.90
CA TYR A 20 -1.74 28.84 -15.46
C TYR A 20 -0.72 27.76 -15.16
N THR A 21 -0.18 27.79 -13.96
CA THR A 21 0.66 26.73 -13.41
C THR A 21 0.00 26.21 -12.14
N VAL A 22 -0.12 24.89 -12.00
CA VAL A 22 -0.46 24.23 -10.74
C VAL A 22 0.80 23.62 -10.18
N THR A 23 1.04 23.80 -8.89
CA THR A 23 2.03 23.03 -8.13
C THR A 23 1.30 22.20 -7.10
N GLY A 24 1.64 20.92 -7.02
CA GLY A 24 1.14 20.02 -6.01
C GLY A 24 2.24 19.68 -5.00
N THR A 25 1.86 19.46 -3.74
CA THR A 25 2.74 18.98 -2.67
C THR A 25 2.05 17.86 -1.93
N ALA A 26 2.70 16.72 -1.82
CA ALA A 26 2.20 15.61 -1.00
C ALA A 26 2.52 15.89 0.48
N ILE A 27 1.52 15.79 1.35
CA ILE A 27 1.61 16.06 2.79
C ILE A 27 1.40 14.75 3.55
N ASP A 28 2.27 14.47 4.52
CA ASP A 28 2.03 13.40 5.49
C ASP A 28 0.89 13.84 6.43
N LYS A 29 -0.25 13.16 6.36
CA LYS A 29 -1.45 13.52 7.14
C LYS A 29 -1.22 13.52 8.64
N THR A 30 -0.31 12.68 9.13
CA THR A 30 -0.03 12.54 10.56
C THR A 30 0.76 13.72 11.11
N THR A 31 1.73 14.23 10.35
CA THR A 31 2.62 15.30 10.80
C THR A 31 2.20 16.68 10.30
N GLY A 32 1.44 16.74 9.20
CA GLY A 32 1.12 17.99 8.50
C GLY A 32 2.28 18.58 7.68
N GLU A 33 3.40 17.85 7.60
CA GLU A 33 4.61 18.30 6.91
C GLU A 33 4.71 17.71 5.49
N PRO A 34 5.45 18.36 4.58
CA PRO A 34 5.70 17.79 3.26
C PRO A 34 6.32 16.39 3.34
N LEU A 35 5.74 15.48 2.57
CA LEU A 35 6.24 14.12 2.45
C LEU A 35 7.62 14.13 1.79
N LYS A 36 8.54 13.33 2.31
CA LYS A 36 9.89 13.15 1.75
C LYS A 36 9.97 11.83 1.01
N ASP A 37 10.59 11.83 -0.17
CA ASP A 37 11.00 10.62 -0.86
C ASP A 37 12.22 9.95 -0.18
N ASP A 38 12.66 8.81 -0.69
CA ASP A 38 13.82 8.09 -0.13
C ASP A 38 15.14 8.86 -0.22
N ALA A 39 15.21 9.90 -1.06
CA ALA A 39 16.34 10.82 -1.14
C ALA A 39 16.21 12.01 -0.17
N GLY A 40 15.15 12.10 0.63
CA GLY A 40 14.87 13.18 1.56
C GLY A 40 14.35 14.47 0.91
N LYS A 41 13.96 14.42 -0.36
CA LYS A 41 13.41 15.55 -1.11
C LYS A 41 11.89 15.61 -0.96
N ASP A 42 11.32 16.82 -0.91
CA ASP A 42 9.88 17.00 -0.91
C ASP A 42 9.22 16.39 -2.15
N VAL A 43 8.16 15.60 -1.94
CA VAL A 43 7.36 15.06 -3.02
C VAL A 43 6.44 16.14 -3.56
N THR A 44 6.82 16.68 -4.71
CA THR A 44 6.10 17.77 -5.38
C THR A 44 5.85 17.45 -6.84
N ALA A 45 4.82 18.06 -7.41
CA ALA A 45 4.51 17.98 -8.82
C ALA A 45 4.16 19.35 -9.40
N LYS A 46 4.23 19.48 -10.71
CA LYS A 46 3.92 20.72 -11.40
C LYS A 46 3.28 20.43 -12.76
N ALA A 47 2.17 21.09 -13.04
CA ALA A 47 1.54 21.11 -14.34
C ALA A 47 1.34 22.54 -14.84
N SER A 48 1.44 22.75 -16.15
CA SER A 48 1.10 24.01 -16.79
C SER A 48 0.01 23.78 -17.82
N PHE A 49 -1.01 24.61 -17.80
CA PHE A 49 -2.15 24.45 -18.69
C PHE A 49 -2.69 25.79 -19.18
N LYS A 50 -3.43 25.74 -20.25
CA LYS A 50 -4.24 26.88 -20.74
C LYS A 50 -5.69 26.62 -20.35
N ALA A 51 -6.29 27.54 -19.63
CA ALA A 51 -7.70 27.41 -19.27
C ALA A 51 -8.58 27.60 -20.52
N GLU A 52 -9.25 26.54 -20.98
CA GLU A 52 -10.16 26.66 -22.13
C GLU A 52 -11.50 27.32 -21.73
N LYS A 53 -11.91 27.10 -20.49
CA LYS A 53 -13.13 27.62 -19.87
C LYS A 53 -12.82 28.18 -18.48
N ALA A 54 -13.72 29.00 -17.96
CA ALA A 54 -13.57 29.57 -16.61
C ALA A 54 -13.53 28.48 -15.52
N ASN A 55 -14.20 27.34 -15.75
CA ASN A 55 -14.23 26.21 -14.85
C ASN A 55 -13.79 24.95 -15.58
N GLY A 56 -13.02 24.09 -14.93
CA GLY A 56 -12.50 22.87 -15.54
C GLY A 56 -11.65 22.07 -14.57
N THR A 57 -10.86 21.15 -15.12
CA THR A 57 -9.91 20.32 -14.37
C THR A 57 -8.56 20.29 -15.06
N VAL A 58 -7.51 20.04 -14.29
CA VAL A 58 -6.16 19.78 -14.79
C VAL A 58 -5.59 18.62 -13.99
N ASP A 59 -4.89 17.72 -14.68
CA ASP A 59 -4.22 16.60 -14.04
C ASP A 59 -2.80 17.04 -13.60
N VAL A 60 -2.47 16.72 -12.35
CA VAL A 60 -1.15 16.94 -11.76
C VAL A 60 -0.57 15.57 -11.43
N GLU A 61 0.50 15.18 -12.11
CA GLU A 61 1.11 13.87 -11.96
C GLU A 61 2.29 13.93 -11.00
N PHE A 62 2.23 13.11 -9.93
CA PHE A 62 3.31 12.88 -9.00
C PHE A 62 3.96 11.54 -9.32
N VAL A 63 5.29 11.58 -9.47
CA VAL A 63 6.12 10.38 -9.68
C VAL A 63 7.28 10.42 -8.69
N PHE A 64 7.35 9.44 -7.79
CA PHE A 64 8.39 9.40 -6.76
C PHE A 64 8.61 7.97 -6.24
N ASP A 65 9.77 7.72 -5.63
CA ASP A 65 10.00 6.46 -4.91
C ASP A 65 9.26 6.47 -3.58
N GLY A 66 8.31 5.56 -3.44
CA GLY A 66 7.46 5.42 -2.26
C GLY A 66 7.83 4.24 -1.36
N SER A 67 9.06 3.71 -1.46
CA SER A 67 9.47 2.52 -0.70
C SER A 67 9.40 2.72 0.81
N SER A 68 9.63 3.95 1.29
CA SER A 68 9.57 4.34 2.73
C SER A 68 8.18 4.73 3.23
N LEU A 69 7.15 4.68 2.38
CA LEU A 69 5.83 5.22 2.71
C LEU A 69 4.86 4.21 3.30
N ALA A 70 5.24 2.94 3.42
CA ALA A 70 4.37 1.91 3.96
C ALA A 70 3.78 2.33 5.32
N GLY A 71 2.45 2.29 5.43
CA GLY A 71 1.71 2.70 6.61
C GLY A 71 1.41 4.21 6.70
N LYS A 72 1.81 5.02 5.72
CA LYS A 72 1.52 6.47 5.72
C LYS A 72 0.20 6.79 5.02
N THR A 73 -0.44 7.85 5.48
CA THR A 73 -1.60 8.47 4.82
C THR A 73 -1.14 9.81 4.26
N VAL A 74 -1.36 10.02 2.97
CA VAL A 74 -0.89 11.19 2.23
C VAL A 74 -2.08 12.03 1.79
N VAL A 75 -1.96 13.36 1.88
CA VAL A 75 -2.94 14.33 1.38
C VAL A 75 -2.27 15.22 0.35
N MET A 76 -2.92 15.46 -0.78
CA MET A 76 -2.40 16.35 -1.80
C MET A 76 -2.85 17.79 -1.54
N TYR A 77 -1.91 18.73 -1.60
CA TYR A 77 -2.16 20.18 -1.52
C TYR A 77 -1.77 20.83 -2.84
N GLU A 78 -2.61 21.71 -3.37
CA GLU A 78 -2.39 22.36 -4.66
C GLU A 78 -2.45 23.87 -4.56
N ASN A 79 -1.58 24.50 -5.35
CA ASN A 79 -1.55 25.94 -5.55
C ASN A 79 -1.65 26.27 -7.04
N ILE A 80 -2.52 27.19 -7.42
CA ILE A 80 -2.65 27.68 -8.80
C ILE A 80 -2.02 29.08 -8.89
N TYR A 81 -1.18 29.26 -9.91
CA TYR A 81 -0.48 30.52 -10.18
C TYR A 81 -0.83 31.07 -11.56
N TYR A 82 -0.98 32.38 -11.62
CA TYR A 82 -1.06 33.15 -12.84
C TYR A 82 0.05 34.21 -12.83
N ASN A 83 0.92 34.23 -13.85
CA ASN A 83 2.07 35.12 -13.92
C ASN A 83 2.90 35.14 -12.61
N ASN A 84 3.19 33.96 -12.07
CA ASN A 84 3.90 33.74 -10.80
C ASN A 84 3.18 34.30 -9.54
N LYS A 85 1.94 34.74 -9.65
CA LYS A 85 1.13 35.17 -8.51
C LYS A 85 0.18 34.04 -8.12
N LEU A 86 0.11 33.74 -6.84
CA LEU A 86 -0.85 32.77 -6.28
C LEU A 86 -2.28 33.30 -6.48
N VAL A 87 -3.13 32.51 -7.16
CA VAL A 87 -4.52 32.86 -7.46
C VAL A 87 -5.53 31.84 -6.94
N GLY A 88 -5.07 30.66 -6.51
CA GLY A 88 -5.91 29.64 -5.91
C GLY A 88 -5.09 28.70 -5.02
N VAL A 89 -5.72 28.23 -3.94
CA VAL A 89 -5.13 27.29 -2.97
C VAL A 89 -6.17 26.21 -2.65
N HIS A 90 -5.73 24.97 -2.63
CA HIS A 90 -6.42 23.87 -1.99
C HIS A 90 -5.46 23.21 -1.01
N ALA A 91 -5.69 23.38 0.30
CA ALA A 91 -4.83 22.90 1.37
C ALA A 91 -5.67 22.57 2.61
N ASP A 92 -6.45 21.49 2.48
CA ASP A 92 -7.28 20.95 3.56
C ASP A 92 -6.85 19.53 3.88
N ILE A 93 -6.20 19.34 5.03
CA ILE A 93 -5.69 18.05 5.50
C ILE A 93 -6.80 17.04 5.81
N SER A 94 -8.03 17.50 5.91
CA SER A 94 -9.20 16.67 6.18
C SER A 94 -10.01 16.29 4.92
N ASP A 95 -9.64 16.83 3.75
CA ASP A 95 -10.34 16.51 2.51
C ASP A 95 -10.12 15.07 2.08
N GLU A 96 -11.12 14.23 2.32
CA GLU A 96 -11.06 12.79 1.98
C GLU A 96 -10.90 12.53 0.48
N ALA A 97 -11.30 13.46 -0.39
CA ALA A 97 -11.11 13.33 -1.83
C ALA A 97 -9.64 13.41 -2.25
N GLN A 98 -8.79 13.99 -1.41
CA GLN A 98 -7.35 14.19 -1.63
C GLN A 98 -6.47 13.19 -0.86
N ILE A 99 -7.10 12.22 -0.15
CA ILE A 99 -6.37 11.25 0.66
C ILE A 99 -5.93 10.05 -0.17
N ILE A 100 -4.66 9.69 -0.04
CA ILE A 100 -4.07 8.45 -0.55
C ILE A 100 -3.60 7.62 0.64
N TYR A 101 -4.12 6.41 0.76
CA TYR A 101 -3.71 5.44 1.76
C TYR A 101 -2.58 4.57 1.20
N VAL A 102 -1.48 4.45 1.93
CA VAL A 102 -0.37 3.55 1.59
C VAL A 102 -0.35 2.41 2.61
N PRO A 103 -0.86 1.23 2.28
CA PRO A 103 -0.92 0.11 3.22
C PRO A 103 0.46 -0.37 3.66
N SER A 104 0.53 -0.95 4.86
CA SER A 104 1.65 -1.78 5.29
C SER A 104 1.18 -3.14 5.80
N VAL A 105 2.08 -4.12 5.71
CA VAL A 105 1.82 -5.51 6.13
C VAL A 105 2.98 -6.00 6.97
N LYS A 106 2.67 -6.62 8.11
CA LYS A 106 3.62 -7.36 8.96
C LYS A 106 2.99 -8.69 9.32
N THR A 107 3.81 -9.71 9.52
CA THR A 107 3.29 -11.03 9.85
C THR A 107 4.05 -11.72 10.97
N ALA A 108 3.40 -12.71 11.61
CA ALA A 108 4.00 -13.52 12.65
C ALA A 108 3.42 -14.94 12.62
N ALA A 109 4.15 -15.86 11.98
CA ALA A 109 3.78 -17.27 11.92
C ALA A 109 4.02 -18.00 13.25
N THR A 110 3.12 -18.91 13.62
CA THR A 110 3.20 -19.76 14.83
C THR A 110 2.64 -21.14 14.51
N ASP A 111 3.35 -22.19 14.91
CA ASP A 111 2.81 -23.56 14.86
C ASP A 111 1.74 -23.72 15.94
N THR A 112 0.55 -24.20 15.55
CA THR A 112 -0.60 -24.26 16.47
C THR A 112 -0.50 -25.35 17.52
N LYS A 113 0.33 -26.39 17.29
CA LYS A 113 0.53 -27.52 18.21
C LYS A 113 1.56 -27.20 19.30
N THR A 114 2.61 -26.51 18.92
CA THR A 114 3.69 -26.15 19.85
C THR A 114 3.49 -24.75 20.45
N GLU A 115 2.63 -23.94 19.88
CA GLU A 115 2.43 -22.51 20.21
C GLU A 115 3.72 -21.68 20.12
N THR A 116 4.67 -22.13 19.29
CA THR A 116 5.98 -21.50 19.10
C THR A 116 6.37 -21.37 17.63
N LYS A 117 7.61 -20.95 17.36
CA LYS A 117 8.23 -20.95 16.03
C LYS A 117 8.80 -22.33 15.63
N LEU A 118 8.65 -23.35 16.46
CA LEU A 118 9.14 -24.70 16.21
C LEU A 118 7.99 -25.59 15.78
N THR A 119 8.17 -26.30 14.67
CA THR A 119 7.25 -27.32 14.20
C THR A 119 7.99 -28.66 14.00
N TYR A 120 7.25 -29.77 14.06
CA TYR A 120 7.78 -31.08 13.75
C TYR A 120 7.55 -31.41 12.27
N ALA A 121 8.49 -32.15 11.66
CA ALA A 121 8.29 -32.70 10.31
C ALA A 121 7.31 -33.88 10.37
N GLU A 122 6.02 -33.59 10.30
CA GLU A 122 4.94 -34.56 10.41
C GLU A 122 3.84 -34.32 9.36
N LYS A 123 2.85 -35.24 9.26
CA LYS A 123 1.79 -35.16 8.25
C LYS A 123 0.87 -33.98 8.43
N ASP A 124 0.52 -33.66 9.65
CA ASP A 124 -0.55 -32.70 9.94
C ASP A 124 0.05 -31.43 10.58
N ILE A 125 0.88 -30.73 9.81
CA ILE A 125 1.37 -29.41 10.24
C ILE A 125 0.25 -28.40 10.06
N LYS A 126 0.00 -27.62 11.12
CA LYS A 126 -0.81 -26.40 11.04
C LYS A 126 -0.02 -25.22 11.54
N ILE A 127 0.28 -24.27 10.65
CA ILE A 127 0.89 -22.99 10.97
C ILE A 127 -0.15 -21.90 10.76
N THR A 128 -0.37 -21.08 11.79
CA THR A 128 -1.16 -19.85 11.66
C THR A 128 -0.20 -18.69 11.50
N ASP A 129 -0.34 -17.93 10.42
CA ASP A 129 0.35 -16.66 10.23
C ASP A 129 -0.62 -15.52 10.48
N THR A 130 -0.37 -14.76 11.56
CA THR A 130 -1.15 -13.56 11.88
C THR A 130 -0.62 -12.39 11.07
N VAL A 131 -1.40 -11.95 10.11
CA VAL A 131 -1.11 -10.81 9.22
C VAL A 131 -1.68 -9.55 9.84
N GLU A 132 -0.80 -8.63 10.25
CA GLU A 132 -1.18 -7.28 10.69
C GLU A 132 -1.15 -6.34 9.48
N TYR A 133 -2.21 -5.59 9.27
CA TYR A 133 -2.30 -4.59 8.22
C TYR A 133 -2.61 -3.21 8.78
N THR A 134 -2.14 -2.17 8.08
CA THR A 134 -2.47 -0.77 8.35
C THR A 134 -2.89 -0.07 7.07
N ASN A 135 -3.73 0.96 7.20
CA ASN A 135 -4.22 1.80 6.10
C ASN A 135 -4.98 1.05 5.00
N LEU A 136 -5.68 -0.04 5.30
CA LEU A 136 -6.68 -0.56 4.38
C LEU A 136 -7.95 0.29 4.44
N ILE A 137 -8.69 0.37 3.34
CA ILE A 137 -9.95 1.13 3.29
C ILE A 137 -11.07 0.28 3.93
N PRO A 138 -11.71 0.73 5.02
CA PRO A 138 -12.79 0.00 5.65
C PRO A 138 -13.96 -0.30 4.69
N GLY A 139 -14.61 -1.46 4.85
CA GLY A 139 -15.74 -1.88 4.04
C GLY A 139 -15.38 -2.37 2.63
N LYS A 140 -14.11 -2.38 2.25
CA LYS A 140 -13.63 -3.01 1.01
C LYS A 140 -13.15 -4.43 1.28
N THR A 141 -13.40 -5.34 0.35
CA THR A 141 -12.96 -6.73 0.46
C THR A 141 -11.59 -6.91 -0.16
N TYR A 142 -10.68 -7.49 0.59
CA TYR A 142 -9.31 -7.79 0.18
C TYR A 142 -9.06 -9.29 0.21
N LYS A 143 -8.24 -9.77 -0.73
CA LYS A 143 -7.72 -11.13 -0.72
C LYS A 143 -6.31 -11.12 -0.14
N VAL A 144 -6.09 -11.96 0.88
CA VAL A 144 -4.79 -12.23 1.46
C VAL A 144 -4.33 -13.60 0.96
N THR A 145 -3.14 -13.67 0.38
CA THR A 145 -2.54 -14.92 -0.10
C THR A 145 -1.22 -15.12 0.59
N GLY A 146 -1.07 -16.23 1.28
CA GLY A 146 0.17 -16.63 1.92
C GLY A 146 0.89 -17.74 1.15
N THR A 147 2.21 -17.70 1.12
CA THR A 147 3.08 -18.69 0.49
C THR A 147 4.23 -19.06 1.44
N ALA A 148 4.38 -20.37 1.74
CA ALA A 148 5.51 -20.84 2.53
C ALA A 148 6.78 -20.94 1.67
N MET A 149 7.88 -20.33 2.14
CA MET A 149 9.15 -20.25 1.44
C MET A 149 10.27 -20.91 2.26
N ASP A 150 11.15 -21.62 1.61
CA ASP A 150 12.40 -22.12 2.21
C ASP A 150 13.38 -20.95 2.41
N LYS A 151 13.65 -20.57 3.65
CA LYS A 151 14.52 -19.42 3.98
C LYS A 151 15.91 -19.50 3.36
N LYS A 152 16.46 -20.72 3.21
CA LYS A 152 17.82 -20.91 2.68
C LYS A 152 17.90 -20.73 1.17
N THR A 153 16.88 -21.19 0.46
CA THR A 153 16.90 -21.24 -1.02
C THR A 153 16.05 -20.17 -1.67
N GLY A 154 15.15 -19.52 -0.94
CA GLY A 154 14.17 -18.58 -1.47
C GLY A 154 13.13 -19.22 -2.38
N LYS A 155 12.97 -20.55 -2.33
CA LYS A 155 12.02 -21.29 -3.16
C LYS A 155 10.76 -21.62 -2.38
N VAL A 156 9.64 -21.73 -3.10
CA VAL A 156 8.37 -22.18 -2.53
C VAL A 156 8.53 -23.55 -1.92
N ILE A 157 8.08 -23.72 -0.68
CA ILE A 157 7.99 -25.03 0.00
C ILE A 157 6.94 -25.87 -0.71
N LYS A 158 7.28 -27.14 -0.91
CA LYS A 158 6.36 -28.16 -1.37
C LYS A 158 6.13 -29.18 -0.25
N ASP A 159 4.90 -29.59 -0.07
CA ASP A 159 4.49 -30.64 0.84
C ASP A 159 5.01 -32.02 0.38
N ALA A 160 4.70 -33.09 1.13
CA ALA A 160 5.14 -34.43 0.79
C ALA A 160 4.58 -34.94 -0.55
N ASP A 161 3.45 -34.43 -1.02
CA ASP A 161 2.84 -34.72 -2.30
C ASP A 161 3.40 -33.88 -3.46
N GLY A 162 4.34 -32.97 -3.17
CA GLY A 162 4.98 -32.08 -4.13
C GLY A 162 4.14 -30.84 -4.50
N LYS A 163 3.06 -30.58 -3.78
CA LYS A 163 2.20 -29.41 -3.97
C LYS A 163 2.77 -28.21 -3.24
N ALA A 164 2.67 -27.02 -3.84
CA ALA A 164 3.07 -25.77 -3.19
C ALA A 164 2.23 -25.51 -1.92
N VAL A 165 2.90 -25.16 -0.82
CA VAL A 165 2.24 -24.82 0.44
C VAL A 165 1.82 -23.34 0.38
N THR A 166 0.54 -23.12 0.12
CA THR A 166 -0.10 -21.79 0.04
C THR A 166 -1.39 -21.79 0.83
N SER A 167 -1.81 -20.61 1.24
CA SER A 167 -3.11 -20.40 1.89
C SER A 167 -3.72 -19.07 1.47
N GLU A 168 -5.03 -18.92 1.65
CA GLU A 168 -5.77 -17.71 1.28
C GLU A 168 -6.79 -17.37 2.36
N ALA A 169 -7.00 -16.07 2.56
CA ALA A 169 -8.09 -15.54 3.37
C ALA A 169 -8.72 -14.33 2.66
N GLU A 170 -9.99 -14.09 2.92
CA GLU A 170 -10.66 -12.86 2.53
C GLU A 170 -10.98 -12.04 3.77
N ILE A 171 -10.78 -10.72 3.68
CA ILE A 171 -11.10 -9.79 4.77
C ILE A 171 -11.88 -8.59 4.24
N THR A 172 -12.83 -8.15 5.05
CA THR A 172 -13.50 -6.85 4.86
C THR A 172 -13.30 -6.06 6.15
N PRO A 173 -12.22 -5.24 6.23
CA PRO A 173 -11.88 -4.53 7.44
C PRO A 173 -13.01 -3.60 7.90
N GLU A 174 -13.29 -3.57 9.21
CA GLU A 174 -14.18 -2.55 9.82
C GLU A 174 -13.41 -1.26 10.14
N THR A 175 -12.09 -1.39 10.37
CA THR A 175 -11.16 -0.29 10.65
C THR A 175 -9.97 -0.35 9.69
N ALA A 176 -9.30 0.79 9.47
CA ALA A 176 -8.14 0.85 8.57
C ALA A 176 -6.99 -0.07 8.98
N ASP A 177 -6.87 -0.32 10.28
CA ASP A 177 -5.83 -1.16 10.87
C ASP A 177 -6.46 -2.39 11.51
N GLY A 178 -5.79 -3.53 11.42
CA GLY A 178 -6.31 -4.77 11.99
C GLY A 178 -5.40 -5.97 11.74
N LYS A 179 -5.97 -7.15 11.96
CA LYS A 179 -5.29 -8.44 11.82
C LYS A 179 -6.20 -9.46 11.15
N VAL A 180 -5.57 -10.41 10.48
CA VAL A 180 -6.22 -11.61 9.96
C VAL A 180 -5.28 -12.79 10.10
N ASP A 181 -5.82 -13.95 10.46
CA ASP A 181 -5.07 -15.19 10.53
C ASP A 181 -5.17 -15.93 9.18
N VAL A 182 -4.04 -16.38 8.69
CA VAL A 182 -3.91 -17.22 7.50
C VAL A 182 -3.38 -18.58 7.93
N ASP A 183 -4.22 -19.61 7.83
CA ASP A 183 -3.91 -20.96 8.27
C ASP A 183 -3.30 -21.79 7.13
N PHE A 184 -2.10 -22.32 7.33
CA PHE A 184 -1.45 -23.26 6.44
C PHE A 184 -1.56 -24.67 7.01
N ILE A 185 -2.20 -25.56 6.29
CA ILE A 185 -2.37 -26.97 6.67
C ILE A 185 -1.79 -27.86 5.56
N PHE A 186 -0.77 -28.64 5.90
CA PHE A 186 -0.05 -29.45 4.89
C PHE A 186 0.71 -30.62 5.50
N ASP A 187 1.05 -31.63 4.66
CA ASP A 187 1.98 -32.71 5.02
C ASP A 187 3.41 -32.22 4.90
N GLY A 188 4.07 -31.98 6.05
CA GLY A 188 5.44 -31.52 6.15
C GLY A 188 6.44 -32.61 6.50
N SER A 189 6.10 -33.89 6.36
CA SER A 189 6.97 -35.02 6.73
C SER A 189 8.32 -35.03 5.99
N ASN A 190 8.42 -34.37 4.83
CA ASN A 190 9.63 -34.21 4.02
C ASN A 190 10.47 -32.94 4.37
N LEU A 191 10.07 -32.17 5.39
CA LEU A 191 10.65 -30.85 5.68
C LEU A 191 11.63 -30.82 6.85
N ALA A 192 12.05 -31.97 7.37
CA ALA A 192 12.99 -32.06 8.46
C ALA A 192 14.28 -31.22 8.22
N GLY A 193 14.65 -30.39 9.19
CA GLY A 193 15.84 -29.51 9.14
C GLY A 193 15.69 -28.26 8.27
N LYS A 194 14.51 -27.98 7.72
CA LYS A 194 14.23 -26.73 6.98
C LYS A 194 13.82 -25.59 7.90
N THR A 195 14.13 -24.38 7.49
CA THR A 195 13.56 -23.15 8.06
C THR A 195 12.58 -22.56 7.04
N ILE A 196 11.34 -22.36 7.46
CA ILE A 196 10.26 -21.86 6.63
C ILE A 196 9.97 -20.41 7.04
N VAL A 197 9.71 -19.55 6.05
CA VAL A 197 9.21 -18.19 6.24
C VAL A 197 7.91 -18.05 5.43
N MET A 198 6.97 -17.29 5.96
CA MET A 198 5.72 -17.01 5.28
C MET A 198 5.84 -15.68 4.55
N PHE A 199 5.42 -15.65 3.30
CA PHE A 199 5.32 -14.47 2.44
C PHE A 199 3.86 -14.19 2.16
N GLU A 200 3.39 -12.98 2.40
CA GLU A 200 2.01 -12.59 2.22
C GLU A 200 1.85 -11.45 1.25
N GLU A 201 0.81 -11.56 0.44
CA GLU A 201 0.31 -10.51 -0.43
C GLU A 201 -1.12 -10.15 -0.06
N ILE A 202 -1.41 -8.85 0.01
CA ILE A 202 -2.78 -8.33 0.10
C ILE A 202 -3.14 -7.70 -1.23
N ARG A 203 -4.28 -8.10 -1.79
CA ARG A 203 -4.79 -7.61 -3.07
C ARG A 203 -6.19 -7.03 -2.93
N TYR A 204 -6.41 -5.91 -3.61
CA TYR A 204 -7.71 -5.30 -3.83
C TYR A 204 -8.02 -5.32 -5.33
N GLU A 205 -9.17 -5.91 -5.73
CA GLU A 205 -9.53 -6.05 -7.15
C GLU A 205 -8.37 -6.59 -8.03
N ASN A 206 -7.68 -7.63 -7.55
CA ASN A 206 -6.49 -8.24 -8.15
C ASN A 206 -5.22 -7.35 -8.22
N ARG A 207 -5.26 -6.13 -7.70
CA ARG A 207 -4.08 -5.25 -7.61
C ARG A 207 -3.36 -5.48 -6.29
N LEU A 208 -2.05 -5.64 -6.34
CA LEU A 208 -1.22 -5.74 -5.13
C LEU A 208 -1.24 -4.40 -4.39
N VAL A 209 -1.68 -4.42 -3.13
CA VAL A 209 -1.75 -3.23 -2.27
C VAL A 209 -0.87 -3.34 -1.03
N GLY A 210 -0.45 -4.54 -0.67
CA GLY A 210 0.48 -4.76 0.44
C GLY A 210 1.24 -6.06 0.27
N VAL A 211 2.48 -6.12 0.76
CA VAL A 211 3.34 -7.32 0.72
C VAL A 211 4.23 -7.37 1.95
N HIS A 212 4.42 -8.58 2.48
CA HIS A 212 5.46 -8.95 3.43
C HIS A 212 6.25 -10.12 2.85
N ALA A 213 7.59 -9.92 2.62
CA ALA A 213 8.45 -10.90 1.97
C ALA A 213 9.88 -10.87 2.54
#